data_4ff247d9952f23074f1ccdd982a6530a
#
_entry.id   4ff247d9952f23074f1ccdd982a6530a
#
_cell.length_a   1.000
_cell.length_b   1.000
_cell.length_c   1.000
_cell.angle_alpha   90.00
_cell.angle_beta   90.00
_cell.angle_gamma   90.00
#
_symmetry.space_group_name_H-M   'P 1'
#
loop_
_entity.id
_entity.type
_entity.pdbx_description
1 polymer ?
#
loop_
_entity_poly.entity_id
_entity_poly.type
_entity_poly.pdbx_seq_one_letter_code
_entity_poly.pdbx_strand_id
1 'polypeptide(L)'
;VTDYTGRYEFLNVSPGNYSLQIKYMGYASITNEVQVSEGKNAVIDFSLKAAGTELNEVVVGDILKGQAKALNQQKNNKNIGNIISSDQVGRFPDANIGDALKRVSGVTMQYDQGEARNIIIRGLAPSLNSVSLNGDRIPSAEGDNRNVQMDLIPSDMISTIEVNKTLTSDMDAAASGGSVNLITRATPNKERISATLAGGYLPIREKGSYTAGLVYGNRFFDAKLGAVLSASYNNVDYGSDNIENEWVKDEFGNEFLQAAEIRKYDVQRIRRSSSLALDYKFDDNNSIFANAIYNWRDDKENRFRTTYDDIEAVYDAVDTQKIIGYEGRVRRQTKGGVDNNRNENRRFEDQRVQNYSLRGEHLIKSSLDLDWSANYSKAREYRPGERYIEYRQKGVDMTQDFSESKFPLLTTSGESISKFKFNSVTENTNDTSESEFGAKVNIRVPFTVVPSQKGRLRAGLRLRIKEKSRDNKFFAYEPVNSGMELLTDVSTVTFDGKGFNPGAKYIPGTFASAAYLGKLDLNNASLFDKEEDPAEFLTVNYNAKEKIYATYLRWDQDFNDKLSMIAGLRLENTFIDYTANYIEDEEDLVGEINNTNSYTNVLPSIA
;
A
#
# COMPACT_ATOMS: atom_id res chain seq x y z
N VAL A 1 16.57 23.71 -16.51
CA VAL A 1 15.38 22.89 -16.33
C VAL A 1 14.82 23.15 -14.94
N THR A 2 13.52 23.32 -14.80
CA THR A 2 12.87 23.50 -13.49
C THR A 2 12.76 22.17 -12.75
N ASP A 3 12.88 22.22 -11.43
CA ASP A 3 12.54 21.08 -10.56
C ASP A 3 11.01 20.89 -10.44
N TYR A 4 10.57 19.94 -9.60
CA TYR A 4 9.15 19.64 -9.41
C TYR A 4 8.36 20.77 -8.74
N THR A 5 9.04 21.71 -8.06
CA THR A 5 8.42 22.91 -7.48
C THR A 5 8.29 24.05 -8.48
N GLY A 6 8.89 23.91 -9.67
CA GLY A 6 9.00 24.96 -10.67
C GLY A 6 10.21 25.88 -10.50
N ARG A 7 11.10 25.58 -9.55
CA ARG A 7 12.33 26.32 -9.33
C ARG A 7 13.35 26.00 -10.44
N TYR A 8 14.04 27.02 -10.92
CA TYR A 8 15.13 26.90 -11.88
C TYR A 8 16.35 27.66 -11.37
N GLU A 9 17.52 27.27 -11.84
CA GLU A 9 18.78 27.85 -11.39
C GLU A 9 19.81 27.80 -12.52
N PHE A 10 20.53 28.93 -12.67
CA PHE A 10 21.71 29.05 -13.50
C PHE A 10 22.88 29.41 -12.59
N LEU A 11 23.90 28.56 -12.55
CA LEU A 11 25.07 28.71 -11.70
C LEU A 11 26.25 29.28 -12.52
N ASN A 12 27.10 30.07 -11.87
CA ASN A 12 28.33 30.65 -12.45
C ASN A 12 28.08 31.50 -13.71
N VAL A 13 26.97 32.25 -13.72
CA VAL A 13 26.71 33.23 -14.79
C VAL A 13 27.56 34.48 -14.54
N SER A 14 28.39 34.85 -15.51
CA SER A 14 29.21 36.07 -15.41
C SER A 14 28.37 37.36 -15.29
N PRO A 15 28.83 38.43 -14.66
CA PRO A 15 28.11 39.69 -14.66
C PRO A 15 27.85 40.19 -16.10
N GLY A 16 26.61 40.61 -16.38
CA GLY A 16 26.19 41.04 -17.72
C GLY A 16 24.69 41.10 -17.89
N ASN A 17 24.25 41.53 -19.06
CA ASN A 17 22.86 41.51 -19.48
C ASN A 17 22.56 40.23 -20.29
N TYR A 18 21.51 39.52 -19.91
CA TYR A 18 21.12 38.27 -20.51
C TYR A 18 19.65 38.31 -20.90
N SER A 19 19.31 37.61 -21.97
CA SER A 19 17.93 37.35 -22.36
C SER A 19 17.54 35.94 -21.89
N LEU A 20 16.61 35.86 -20.94
CA LEU A 20 16.13 34.60 -20.37
C LEU A 20 14.82 34.19 -21.05
N GLN A 21 14.89 33.13 -21.84
CA GLN A 21 13.69 32.55 -22.50
C GLN A 21 13.18 31.34 -21.74
N ILE A 22 11.89 31.36 -21.42
CA ILE A 22 11.18 30.26 -20.79
C ILE A 22 10.23 29.63 -21.78
N LYS A 23 10.40 28.34 -21.98
CA LYS A 23 9.52 27.51 -22.80
C LYS A 23 8.95 26.41 -21.96
N TYR A 24 7.64 26.24 -22.01
CA TYR A 24 6.94 25.21 -21.29
C TYR A 24 5.84 24.63 -22.18
N MET A 25 5.72 23.31 -22.22
CA MET A 25 4.73 22.64 -23.09
C MET A 25 3.29 23.07 -22.72
N GLY A 26 2.54 23.55 -23.70
CA GLY A 26 1.19 24.08 -23.50
C GLY A 26 1.12 25.53 -23.04
N TYR A 27 2.26 26.26 -22.99
CA TYR A 27 2.30 27.67 -22.60
C TYR A 27 3.02 28.54 -23.65
N ALA A 28 2.63 29.81 -23.73
CA ALA A 28 3.34 30.78 -24.55
C ALA A 28 4.75 31.02 -24.01
N SER A 29 5.75 31.02 -24.91
CA SER A 29 7.12 31.34 -24.53
C SER A 29 7.22 32.78 -24.04
N ILE A 30 7.92 33.00 -22.94
CA ILE A 30 8.20 34.32 -22.38
C ILE A 30 9.70 34.56 -22.48
N THR A 31 10.09 35.77 -22.87
CA THR A 31 11.47 36.22 -22.88
C THR A 31 11.59 37.50 -22.04
N ASN A 32 12.49 37.49 -21.06
CA ASN A 32 12.78 38.67 -20.22
C ASN A 32 14.27 38.97 -20.24
N GLU A 33 14.61 40.25 -20.27
CA GLU A 33 15.98 40.73 -20.08
C GLU A 33 16.34 40.69 -18.58
N VAL A 34 17.52 40.15 -18.29
CA VAL A 34 18.01 39.93 -16.92
C VAL A 34 19.40 40.50 -16.79
N GLN A 35 19.60 41.38 -15.82
CA GLN A 35 20.91 41.90 -15.47
C GLN A 35 21.51 41.08 -14.33
N VAL A 36 22.63 40.42 -14.57
CA VAL A 36 23.41 39.71 -13.54
C VAL A 36 24.52 40.65 -13.05
N SER A 37 24.56 40.92 -11.73
CA SER A 37 25.58 41.75 -11.08
C SER A 37 26.54 40.87 -10.29
N GLU A 38 27.78 41.29 -10.17
CA GLU A 38 28.81 40.57 -9.42
C GLU A 38 28.41 40.38 -7.93
N GLY A 39 28.50 39.17 -7.43
CA GLY A 39 28.20 38.82 -6.05
C GLY A 39 26.72 38.87 -5.65
N LYS A 40 25.78 39.04 -6.59
CA LYS A 40 24.33 39.05 -6.34
C LYS A 40 23.60 37.97 -7.12
N ASN A 41 22.57 37.41 -6.51
CA ASN A 41 21.62 36.54 -7.22
C ASN A 41 20.55 37.39 -7.90
N ALA A 42 20.28 37.12 -9.17
CA ALA A 42 19.08 37.60 -9.85
C ALA A 42 17.96 36.58 -9.64
N VAL A 43 16.93 36.97 -8.89
CA VAL A 43 15.75 36.14 -8.67
C VAL A 43 14.63 36.64 -9.58
N ILE A 44 14.06 35.76 -10.41
CA ILE A 44 13.05 36.13 -11.37
C ILE A 44 11.96 35.07 -11.37
N ASP A 45 10.74 35.49 -11.07
CA ASP A 45 9.55 34.66 -11.13
C ASP A 45 8.80 34.93 -12.41
N PHE A 46 8.29 33.86 -13.04
CA PHE A 46 7.51 33.93 -14.26
C PHE A 46 6.11 33.37 -14.06
N SER A 47 5.13 34.13 -14.54
CA SER A 47 3.77 33.63 -14.67
C SER A 47 3.51 33.28 -16.14
N LEU A 48 3.50 31.99 -16.46
CA LEU A 48 3.27 31.51 -17.81
C LEU A 48 1.78 31.56 -18.17
N LYS A 49 1.47 32.08 -19.36
CA LYS A 49 0.12 32.03 -19.93
C LYS A 49 -0.02 30.80 -20.83
N ALA A 50 -1.12 30.07 -20.72
CA ALA A 50 -1.39 28.94 -21.59
C ALA A 50 -1.41 29.38 -23.08
N ALA A 51 -0.68 28.65 -23.95
CA ALA A 51 -0.76 28.84 -25.39
C ALA A 51 -1.99 28.07 -25.89
N GLY A 52 -3.09 28.73 -26.07
CA GLY A 52 -4.32 28.13 -26.59
C GLY A 52 -5.24 29.20 -27.14
N THR A 53 -5.81 28.95 -28.32
CA THR A 53 -6.93 29.69 -28.88
C THR A 53 -8.09 29.61 -27.88
N GLU A 54 -8.67 30.77 -27.53
CA GLU A 54 -9.86 30.84 -26.69
C GLU A 54 -10.99 30.00 -27.30
N LEU A 55 -11.15 28.78 -26.84
CA LEU A 55 -12.41 28.07 -26.89
C LEU A 55 -12.99 28.12 -25.48
N ASN A 56 -14.17 28.69 -25.37
CA ASN A 56 -14.97 28.82 -24.15
C ASN A 56 -15.35 27.44 -23.58
N GLU A 57 -14.39 26.76 -22.92
CA GLU A 57 -14.67 25.57 -22.13
C GLU A 57 -13.79 25.56 -20.88
N VAL A 58 -14.38 25.95 -19.77
CA VAL A 58 -13.72 26.30 -18.50
C VAL A 58 -13.09 25.10 -17.76
N VAL A 59 -13.33 23.87 -18.20
CA VAL A 59 -12.93 22.63 -17.49
C VAL A 59 -11.65 21.98 -18.05
N VAL A 60 -11.34 22.15 -19.32
CA VAL A 60 -10.26 21.43 -20.00
C VAL A 60 -8.87 22.05 -19.78
N GLY A 61 -8.80 23.37 -19.51
CA GLY A 61 -7.53 24.09 -19.44
C GLY A 61 -6.60 23.72 -18.27
N ASP A 62 -7.14 23.46 -17.08
CA ASP A 62 -6.32 23.16 -15.90
C ASP A 62 -5.86 21.70 -15.86
N ILE A 63 -6.65 20.79 -16.40
CA ILE A 63 -6.31 19.37 -16.54
C ILE A 63 -5.13 19.19 -17.49
N LEU A 64 -5.13 19.90 -18.62
CA LEU A 64 -4.00 19.88 -19.57
C LEU A 64 -2.72 20.47 -18.97
N LYS A 65 -2.81 21.44 -18.05
CA LYS A 65 -1.65 22.04 -17.38
C LYS A 65 -0.91 21.04 -16.47
N GLY A 66 -1.63 20.27 -15.67
CA GLY A 66 -1.03 19.26 -14.79
C GLY A 66 -0.35 18.14 -15.56
N GLN A 67 -1.00 17.62 -16.60
CA GLN A 67 -0.44 16.60 -17.48
C GLN A 67 0.79 17.10 -18.25
N ALA A 68 0.75 18.31 -18.80
CA ALA A 68 1.87 18.91 -19.49
C ALA A 68 3.07 19.11 -18.55
N LYS A 69 2.81 19.51 -17.29
CA LYS A 69 3.84 19.60 -16.25
C LYS A 69 4.49 18.24 -15.97
N ALA A 70 3.70 17.20 -15.76
CA ALA A 70 4.20 15.85 -15.50
C ALA A 70 5.04 15.30 -16.66
N LEU A 71 4.56 15.45 -17.90
CA LEU A 71 5.30 15.05 -19.11
C LEU A 71 6.61 15.83 -19.28
N ASN A 72 6.61 17.14 -18.98
CA ASN A 72 7.83 17.93 -19.03
C ASN A 72 8.84 17.52 -17.96
N GLN A 73 8.37 17.24 -16.75
CA GLN A 73 9.20 16.70 -15.66
C GLN A 73 9.75 15.32 -16.05
N GLN A 74 8.94 14.43 -16.59
CA GLN A 74 9.38 13.11 -17.06
C GLN A 74 10.42 13.22 -18.17
N LYS A 75 10.22 14.10 -19.17
CA LYS A 75 11.18 14.34 -20.26
C LYS A 75 12.55 14.81 -19.74
N ASN A 76 12.55 15.62 -18.69
CA ASN A 76 13.75 16.21 -18.11
C ASN A 76 14.32 15.39 -16.93
N ASN A 77 13.64 14.31 -16.54
CA ASN A 77 14.15 13.40 -15.52
C ASN A 77 15.32 12.60 -16.10
N LYS A 78 16.45 12.61 -15.41
CA LYS A 78 17.64 11.83 -15.81
C LYS A 78 17.50 10.35 -15.49
N ASN A 79 16.55 9.96 -14.64
CA ASN A 79 16.22 8.57 -14.33
C ASN A 79 15.18 8.02 -15.31
N ILE A 80 15.25 6.72 -15.60
CA ILE A 80 14.18 6.03 -16.31
C ILE A 80 12.97 5.92 -15.39
N GLY A 81 11.95 6.71 -15.65
CA GLY A 81 10.78 6.76 -14.79
C GLY A 81 9.54 7.31 -15.48
N ASN A 82 8.43 7.26 -14.76
CA ASN A 82 7.16 7.86 -15.15
C ASN A 82 6.72 8.85 -14.09
N ILE A 83 6.17 9.97 -14.53
CA ILE A 83 5.62 10.99 -13.66
C ILE A 83 4.17 11.23 -14.02
N ILE A 84 3.27 11.08 -13.03
CA ILE A 84 1.83 11.25 -13.19
C ILE A 84 1.37 12.39 -12.31
N SER A 85 0.57 13.31 -12.86
CA SER A 85 -0.05 14.37 -12.07
C SER A 85 -1.37 13.93 -11.45
N SER A 86 -1.80 14.63 -10.39
CA SER A 86 -3.11 14.44 -9.75
C SER A 86 -4.28 14.58 -10.73
N ASP A 87 -4.13 15.40 -11.76
CA ASP A 87 -5.18 15.61 -12.75
C ASP A 87 -5.39 14.38 -13.63
N GLN A 88 -4.34 13.56 -13.83
CA GLN A 88 -4.46 12.26 -14.49
C GLN A 88 -5.05 11.20 -13.54
N VAL A 89 -4.73 11.28 -12.26
CA VAL A 89 -5.30 10.44 -11.20
C VAL A 89 -6.78 10.77 -10.99
N GLY A 90 -7.11 12.05 -10.85
CA GLY A 90 -8.48 12.52 -10.56
C GLY A 90 -9.48 12.43 -11.73
N ARG A 91 -9.05 12.06 -12.95
CA ARG A 91 -9.98 11.80 -14.08
C ARG A 91 -10.86 10.57 -13.88
N PHE A 92 -10.41 9.64 -13.06
CA PHE A 92 -11.09 8.41 -12.75
C PHE A 92 -11.48 8.43 -11.27
N PRO A 93 -12.56 7.79 -10.89
CA PRO A 93 -13.02 7.75 -9.50
C PRO A 93 -12.17 6.80 -8.65
N ASP A 94 -10.84 6.95 -8.71
CA ASP A 94 -9.91 6.14 -7.93
C ASP A 94 -9.95 6.58 -6.47
N ALA A 95 -10.41 5.71 -5.60
CA ALA A 95 -10.49 5.99 -4.18
C ALA A 95 -9.11 6.02 -3.51
N ASN A 96 -8.15 5.28 -4.05
CA ASN A 96 -6.81 5.11 -3.51
C ASN A 96 -5.72 5.21 -4.60
N ILE A 97 -4.47 5.35 -4.16
CA ILE A 97 -3.31 5.50 -5.05
C ILE A 97 -3.01 4.23 -5.84
N GLY A 98 -3.31 3.05 -5.29
CA GLY A 98 -3.07 1.77 -5.97
C GLY A 98 -3.83 1.70 -7.30
N ASP A 99 -5.10 2.11 -7.31
CA ASP A 99 -5.90 2.13 -8.53
C ASP A 99 -5.39 3.14 -9.57
N ALA A 100 -4.78 4.23 -9.14
CA ALA A 100 -4.14 5.18 -10.03
C ALA A 100 -2.85 4.62 -10.65
N LEU A 101 -2.05 3.89 -9.87
CA LEU A 101 -0.75 3.35 -10.27
C LEU A 101 -0.83 2.28 -11.36
N LYS A 102 -1.93 1.53 -11.46
CA LYS A 102 -2.11 0.51 -12.53
C LYS A 102 -2.06 1.06 -13.95
N ARG A 103 -2.21 2.37 -14.11
CA ARG A 103 -2.11 3.06 -15.42
C ARG A 103 -0.69 3.45 -15.80
N VAL A 104 0.29 3.20 -14.92
CA VAL A 104 1.70 3.48 -15.18
C VAL A 104 2.30 2.35 -16.00
N SER A 105 2.95 2.67 -17.11
CA SER A 105 3.64 1.65 -17.93
C SER A 105 4.68 0.88 -17.12
N GLY A 106 4.62 -0.47 -17.16
CA GLY A 106 5.50 -1.37 -16.43
C GLY A 106 5.21 -1.45 -14.92
N VAL A 107 4.03 -1.00 -14.50
CA VAL A 107 3.49 -1.19 -13.15
C VAL A 107 2.24 -2.03 -13.24
N THR A 108 2.14 -3.03 -12.38
CA THR A 108 0.93 -3.82 -12.13
C THR A 108 0.64 -3.83 -10.64
N MET A 109 -0.57 -4.21 -10.28
CA MET A 109 -0.99 -4.24 -8.88
C MET A 109 -1.46 -5.65 -8.51
N GLN A 110 -1.10 -6.08 -7.33
CA GLN A 110 -1.75 -7.20 -6.67
C GLN A 110 -3.02 -6.68 -6.01
N TYR A 111 -4.12 -7.36 -6.25
CA TYR A 111 -5.44 -7.01 -5.73
C TYR A 111 -5.76 -7.84 -4.49
N ASP A 112 -6.42 -7.19 -3.54
CA ASP A 112 -7.02 -7.84 -2.39
C ASP A 112 -8.47 -7.39 -2.26
N GLN A 113 -9.41 -8.35 -2.36
CA GLN A 113 -10.86 -8.13 -2.28
C GLN A 113 -11.38 -6.97 -3.16
N GLY A 114 -10.81 -6.84 -4.38
CA GLY A 114 -11.23 -5.85 -5.37
C GLY A 114 -10.49 -4.50 -5.33
N GLU A 115 -9.58 -4.27 -4.38
CA GLU A 115 -8.75 -3.07 -4.30
C GLU A 115 -7.28 -3.37 -4.66
N ALA A 116 -6.63 -2.40 -5.31
CA ALA A 116 -5.22 -2.47 -5.65
C ALA A 116 -4.36 -2.21 -4.41
N ARG A 117 -3.75 -3.27 -3.86
CA ARG A 117 -3.06 -3.24 -2.55
C ARG A 117 -1.55 -3.12 -2.68
N ASN A 118 -0.90 -4.07 -3.35
CA ASN A 118 0.55 -4.13 -3.42
C ASN A 118 1.06 -3.81 -4.83
N ILE A 119 2.14 -3.03 -4.90
CA ILE A 119 2.71 -2.61 -6.19
C ILE A 119 3.74 -3.61 -6.70
N ILE A 120 3.66 -3.93 -7.99
CA ILE A 120 4.60 -4.76 -8.74
C ILE A 120 5.21 -3.90 -9.86
N ILE A 121 6.52 -3.68 -9.82
CA ILE A 121 7.22 -2.90 -10.84
C ILE A 121 8.10 -3.85 -11.65
N ARG A 122 7.97 -3.83 -12.98
CA ARG A 122 8.72 -4.69 -13.92
C ARG A 122 8.59 -6.19 -13.61
N GLY A 123 7.45 -6.63 -13.08
CA GLY A 123 7.19 -8.03 -12.72
C GLY A 123 7.89 -8.52 -11.45
N LEU A 124 8.59 -7.64 -10.70
CA LEU A 124 9.27 -8.02 -9.47
C LEU A 124 8.33 -7.93 -8.26
N ALA A 125 8.49 -8.86 -7.34
CA ALA A 125 7.64 -9.00 -6.16
C ALA A 125 7.51 -7.68 -5.37
N PRO A 126 6.37 -7.41 -4.71
CA PRO A 126 6.13 -6.18 -3.96
C PRO A 126 7.21 -5.85 -2.93
N SER A 127 7.79 -6.87 -2.28
CA SER A 127 8.88 -6.72 -1.30
C SER A 127 10.19 -6.15 -1.86
N LEU A 128 10.36 -6.19 -3.19
CA LEU A 128 11.52 -5.66 -3.91
C LEU A 128 11.29 -4.22 -4.40
N ASN A 129 10.14 -3.64 -4.12
CA ASN A 129 9.79 -2.26 -4.48
C ASN A 129 9.80 -1.38 -3.24
N SER A 130 10.09 -0.10 -3.39
CA SER A 130 9.99 0.86 -2.29
C SER A 130 8.93 1.92 -2.55
N VAL A 131 8.27 2.34 -1.48
CA VAL A 131 7.29 3.44 -1.52
C VAL A 131 7.71 4.50 -0.52
N SER A 132 7.69 5.75 -0.98
CA SER A 132 8.03 6.91 -0.17
C SER A 132 7.00 8.02 -0.34
N LEU A 133 6.92 8.88 0.66
CA LEU A 133 6.11 10.09 0.67
C LEU A 133 7.05 11.29 0.80
N ASN A 134 7.08 12.17 -0.20
CA ASN A 134 8.02 13.30 -0.28
C ASN A 134 9.50 12.87 -0.14
N GLY A 135 9.84 11.64 -0.56
CA GLY A 135 11.18 11.08 -0.46
C GLY A 135 11.53 10.41 0.88
N ASP A 136 10.59 10.31 1.82
CA ASP A 136 10.72 9.59 3.08
C ASP A 136 9.91 8.29 3.04
N ARG A 137 10.44 7.18 3.57
CA ARG A 137 9.76 5.88 3.49
C ARG A 137 8.48 5.85 4.32
N ILE A 138 7.51 5.08 3.85
CA ILE A 138 6.27 4.78 4.58
C ILE A 138 6.44 3.41 5.22
N PRO A 139 6.17 3.25 6.53
CA PRO A 139 6.21 1.97 7.21
C PRO A 139 5.04 1.08 6.80
N SER A 140 5.20 -0.23 7.00
CA SER A 140 4.18 -1.25 6.77
C SER A 140 3.72 -1.84 8.09
N ALA A 141 2.41 -1.89 8.31
CA ALA A 141 1.81 -2.56 9.46
C ALA A 141 1.51 -4.05 9.21
N GLU A 142 1.81 -4.58 8.03
CA GLU A 142 1.66 -6.02 7.79
C GLU A 142 2.70 -6.82 8.57
N GLY A 143 2.25 -7.90 9.25
CA GLY A 143 3.11 -8.74 10.08
C GLY A 143 4.11 -9.56 9.28
N ASP A 144 3.70 -10.08 8.14
CA ASP A 144 4.44 -11.09 7.39
C ASP A 144 5.38 -10.51 6.33
N ASN A 145 5.26 -9.22 6.00
CA ASN A 145 6.02 -8.62 4.91
C ASN A 145 6.32 -7.13 5.14
N ARG A 146 7.04 -6.52 4.18
CA ARG A 146 7.44 -5.10 4.18
C ARG A 146 6.63 -4.25 3.20
N ASN A 147 5.57 -4.79 2.64
CA ASN A 147 4.83 -4.13 1.58
C ASN A 147 4.06 -2.93 2.12
N VAL A 148 4.16 -1.81 1.44
CA VAL A 148 3.33 -0.65 1.74
C VAL A 148 2.00 -0.82 1.04
N GLN A 149 0.93 -0.83 1.81
CA GLN A 149 -0.43 -0.98 1.31
C GLN A 149 -0.88 0.32 0.60
N MET A 150 -0.99 0.28 -0.73
CA MET A 150 -1.38 1.43 -1.54
C MET A 150 -2.85 1.85 -1.34
N ASP A 151 -3.70 0.90 -0.97
CA ASP A 151 -5.11 1.11 -0.68
C ASP A 151 -5.36 1.95 0.60
N LEU A 152 -4.35 2.14 1.45
CA LEU A 152 -4.42 3.03 2.61
C LEU A 152 -4.25 4.52 2.28
N ILE A 153 -3.71 4.85 1.10
CA ILE A 153 -3.35 6.21 0.74
C ILE A 153 -4.40 6.80 -0.22
N PRO A 154 -5.18 7.81 0.19
CA PRO A 154 -6.15 8.46 -0.69
C PRO A 154 -5.48 9.17 -1.86
N SER A 155 -6.11 9.08 -3.02
CA SER A 155 -5.59 9.68 -4.25
C SER A 155 -5.63 11.22 -4.23
N ASP A 156 -6.57 11.82 -3.55
CA ASP A 156 -6.79 13.28 -3.50
C ASP A 156 -5.75 14.05 -2.65
N MET A 157 -4.99 13.36 -1.79
CA MET A 157 -3.88 13.95 -1.02
C MET A 157 -2.61 14.11 -1.83
N ILE A 158 -2.48 13.41 -2.95
CA ILE A 158 -1.26 13.36 -3.74
C ILE A 158 -1.36 14.30 -4.94
N SER A 159 -0.32 15.07 -5.19
CA SER A 159 -0.22 15.96 -6.35
C SER A 159 0.51 15.32 -7.52
N THR A 160 1.48 14.46 -7.24
CA THR A 160 2.32 13.84 -8.26
C THR A 160 2.78 12.48 -7.77
N ILE A 161 2.83 11.52 -8.67
CA ILE A 161 3.39 10.20 -8.44
C ILE A 161 4.62 10.06 -9.35
N GLU A 162 5.77 9.81 -8.76
CA GLU A 162 7.01 9.51 -9.48
C GLU A 162 7.32 8.02 -9.33
N VAL A 163 7.39 7.30 -10.45
CA VAL A 163 7.81 5.91 -10.48
C VAL A 163 9.18 5.83 -11.12
N ASN A 164 10.22 5.57 -10.34
CA ASN A 164 11.59 5.42 -10.81
C ASN A 164 11.91 3.93 -11.01
N LYS A 165 12.34 3.58 -12.20
CA LYS A 165 12.71 2.22 -12.60
C LYS A 165 14.21 1.98 -12.51
N THR A 166 14.99 3.03 -12.33
CA THR A 166 16.45 2.99 -12.08
C THR A 166 16.74 3.80 -10.83
N LEU A 167 17.77 3.40 -10.09
CA LEU A 167 18.21 4.08 -8.87
C LEU A 167 19.50 4.83 -9.13
N THR A 168 19.62 5.99 -8.50
CA THR A 168 20.88 6.74 -8.42
C THR A 168 21.41 6.70 -6.98
N SER A 169 22.67 7.00 -6.79
CA SER A 169 23.35 6.86 -5.49
C SER A 169 22.75 7.70 -4.34
N ASP A 170 22.01 8.76 -4.64
CA ASP A 170 21.28 9.58 -3.67
C ASP A 170 19.94 8.98 -3.23
N MET A 171 19.47 7.91 -3.89
CA MET A 171 18.24 7.20 -3.57
C MET A 171 18.49 6.03 -2.61
N ASP A 172 17.43 5.54 -1.96
CA ASP A 172 17.47 4.33 -1.14
C ASP A 172 17.78 3.11 -1.99
N ALA A 173 18.68 2.26 -1.52
CA ALA A 173 19.11 1.08 -2.26
C ALA A 173 18.10 -0.08 -2.22
N ALA A 174 17.18 -0.10 -1.26
CA ALA A 174 16.20 -1.17 -1.07
C ALA A 174 15.01 -1.09 -2.06
N ALA A 175 15.29 -1.01 -3.36
CA ALA A 175 14.27 -0.87 -4.41
C ALA A 175 14.72 -1.50 -5.73
N SER A 176 15.11 -2.79 -5.70
CA SER A 176 15.59 -3.51 -6.90
C SER A 176 14.57 -3.52 -8.04
N GLY A 177 13.29 -3.60 -7.73
CA GLY A 177 12.19 -3.51 -8.70
C GLY A 177 11.97 -2.08 -9.21
N GLY A 178 12.00 -1.12 -8.32
CA GLY A 178 11.78 0.29 -8.57
C GLY A 178 11.29 1.01 -7.32
N SER A 179 11.21 2.33 -7.39
CA SER A 179 10.70 3.15 -6.31
C SER A 179 9.52 4.01 -6.75
N VAL A 180 8.53 4.13 -5.87
CA VAL A 180 7.41 5.08 -6.00
C VAL A 180 7.61 6.18 -4.99
N ASN A 181 7.60 7.42 -5.45
CA ASN A 181 7.59 8.59 -4.60
C ASN A 181 6.26 9.33 -4.76
N LEU A 182 5.49 9.35 -3.70
CA LEU A 182 4.22 10.05 -3.62
C LEU A 182 4.49 11.47 -3.14
N ILE A 183 4.17 12.46 -3.97
CA ILE A 183 4.40 13.87 -3.63
C ILE A 183 3.06 14.48 -3.23
N THR A 184 3.01 15.02 -2.02
CA THR A 184 1.84 15.70 -1.49
C THR A 184 1.57 17.03 -2.19
N ARG A 185 0.40 17.60 -1.98
CA ARG A 185 0.06 18.91 -2.56
C ARG A 185 0.95 19.99 -1.97
N ALA A 186 1.62 20.73 -2.87
CA ALA A 186 2.35 21.93 -2.49
C ALA A 186 1.38 23.09 -2.23
N THR A 187 1.84 24.06 -1.43
CA THR A 187 1.05 25.27 -1.15
C THR A 187 0.87 26.11 -2.42
N PRO A 188 -0.36 26.51 -2.74
CA PRO A 188 -0.63 27.28 -3.96
C PRO A 188 -0.17 28.75 -3.80
N ASN A 189 0.10 29.41 -4.91
CA ASN A 189 0.44 30.85 -4.91
C ASN A 189 -0.80 31.76 -4.72
N LYS A 190 -2.00 31.24 -4.92
CA LYS A 190 -3.28 31.92 -4.70
C LYS A 190 -4.21 30.99 -3.95
N GLU A 191 -5.22 31.56 -3.30
CA GLU A 191 -6.26 30.77 -2.64
C GLU A 191 -6.81 29.69 -3.57
N ARG A 192 -6.89 28.49 -3.05
CA ARG A 192 -7.45 27.31 -3.75
C ARG A 192 -8.39 26.57 -2.81
N ILE A 193 -9.59 26.35 -3.29
CA ILE A 193 -10.57 25.48 -2.67
C ILE A 193 -10.92 24.39 -3.69
N SER A 194 -10.92 23.14 -3.25
CA SER A 194 -11.35 22.01 -4.07
C SER A 194 -12.19 21.08 -3.21
N ALA A 195 -13.40 20.80 -3.64
CA ALA A 195 -14.28 19.83 -3.01
C ALA A 195 -14.56 18.68 -3.99
N THR A 196 -14.55 17.46 -3.48
CA THR A 196 -14.89 16.25 -4.23
C THR A 196 -16.05 15.55 -3.54
N LEU A 197 -17.09 15.24 -4.30
CA LEU A 197 -18.19 14.38 -3.87
C LEU A 197 -18.37 13.31 -4.94
N ALA A 198 -18.33 12.05 -4.54
CA ALA A 198 -18.52 10.92 -5.43
C ALA A 198 -19.41 9.88 -4.78
N GLY A 199 -20.24 9.22 -5.57
CA GLY A 199 -21.10 8.12 -5.16
C GLY A 199 -21.01 6.97 -6.14
N GLY A 200 -21.27 5.76 -5.67
CA GLY A 200 -21.27 4.55 -6.45
C GLY A 200 -22.25 3.52 -5.90
N TYR A 201 -22.45 2.44 -6.64
CA TYR A 201 -23.26 1.30 -6.24
C TYR A 201 -22.49 0.01 -6.55
N LEU A 202 -22.48 -0.89 -5.58
CA LEU A 202 -21.83 -2.19 -5.70
C LEU A 202 -22.89 -3.29 -5.76
N PRO A 203 -23.15 -3.88 -6.95
CA PRO A 203 -24.21 -4.87 -7.14
C PRO A 203 -24.03 -6.12 -6.29
N ILE A 204 -22.79 -6.59 -6.10
CA ILE A 204 -22.49 -7.81 -5.31
C ILE A 204 -22.90 -7.66 -3.82
N ARG A 205 -23.00 -6.42 -3.33
CA ARG A 205 -23.44 -6.10 -1.95
C ARG A 205 -24.80 -5.44 -1.91
N GLU A 206 -25.34 -5.02 -3.04
CA GLU A 206 -26.58 -4.22 -3.16
C GLU A 206 -26.52 -2.95 -2.28
N LYS A 207 -25.34 -2.33 -2.19
CA LYS A 207 -25.11 -1.15 -1.35
C LYS A 207 -24.46 0.00 -2.09
N GLY A 208 -24.72 1.20 -1.59
CA GLY A 208 -24.09 2.43 -2.06
C GLY A 208 -22.70 2.62 -1.46
N SER A 209 -21.84 3.33 -2.20
CA SER A 209 -20.56 3.82 -1.73
C SER A 209 -20.49 5.34 -1.90
N TYR A 210 -19.70 6.02 -1.06
CA TYR A 210 -19.54 7.46 -1.16
C TYR A 210 -18.18 7.93 -0.70
N THR A 211 -17.72 9.00 -1.35
CA THR A 211 -16.46 9.69 -1.04
C THR A 211 -16.73 11.18 -0.92
N ALA A 212 -16.19 11.80 0.11
CA ALA A 212 -16.18 13.26 0.29
C ALA A 212 -14.74 13.71 0.56
N GLY A 213 -14.27 14.73 -0.14
CA GLY A 213 -12.94 15.31 0.02
C GLY A 213 -13.00 16.84 -0.01
N LEU A 214 -12.12 17.48 0.78
CA LEU A 214 -11.92 18.92 0.81
C LEU A 214 -10.43 19.24 0.82
N VAL A 215 -10.02 20.17 -0.02
CA VAL A 215 -8.67 20.74 -0.01
C VAL A 215 -8.80 22.25 0.05
N TYR A 216 -8.17 22.86 1.04
CA TYR A 216 -8.02 24.30 1.17
C TYR A 216 -6.56 24.69 1.21
N GLY A 217 -6.16 25.65 0.41
CA GLY A 217 -4.77 26.15 0.42
C GLY A 217 -4.72 27.65 0.19
N ASN A 218 -3.83 28.32 0.91
CA ASN A 218 -3.62 29.77 0.76
C ASN A 218 -2.20 30.18 1.22
N ARG A 219 -1.83 31.43 0.96
CA ARG A 219 -0.64 32.09 1.48
C ARG A 219 -1.00 33.26 2.37
N PHE A 220 -0.23 33.43 3.43
CA PHE A 220 -0.40 34.44 4.48
C PHE A 220 0.92 35.21 4.68
N PHE A 221 0.86 36.35 5.35
CA PHE A 221 2.02 37.15 5.72
C PHE A 221 2.88 37.53 4.50
N ASP A 222 2.30 38.29 3.57
CA ASP A 222 2.96 38.69 2.32
C ASP A 222 3.51 37.49 1.53
N ALA A 223 2.74 36.43 1.47
CA ALA A 223 3.07 35.17 0.81
C ALA A 223 4.25 34.41 1.39
N LYS A 224 4.74 34.76 2.59
CA LYS A 224 5.83 34.04 3.25
C LYS A 224 5.39 32.69 3.82
N LEU A 225 4.21 32.61 4.44
CA LEU A 225 3.65 31.36 4.97
C LEU A 225 2.64 30.79 3.97
N GLY A 226 2.91 29.63 3.45
CA GLY A 226 1.95 28.83 2.70
C GLY A 226 1.36 27.74 3.58
N ALA A 227 0.05 27.45 3.42
CA ALA A 227 -0.62 26.36 4.10
C ALA A 227 -1.58 25.62 3.15
N VAL A 228 -1.59 24.28 3.20
CA VAL A 228 -2.61 23.42 2.57
C VAL A 228 -3.13 22.44 3.60
N LEU A 229 -4.44 22.43 3.76
CA LEU A 229 -5.18 21.43 4.53
C LEU A 229 -5.97 20.57 3.56
N SER A 230 -5.87 19.23 3.72
CA SER A 230 -6.71 18.29 2.99
C SER A 230 -7.39 17.34 3.99
N ALA A 231 -8.64 17.00 3.73
CA ALA A 231 -9.39 15.99 4.48
C ALA A 231 -10.22 15.16 3.51
N SER A 232 -10.30 13.86 3.75
CA SER A 232 -11.17 12.99 2.97
C SER A 232 -11.83 11.92 3.84
N TYR A 233 -13.01 11.53 3.39
CA TYR A 233 -13.81 10.45 3.96
C TYR A 233 -14.31 9.55 2.83
N ASN A 234 -14.10 8.25 2.98
CA ASN A 234 -14.57 7.24 2.03
C ASN A 234 -15.22 6.10 2.79
N ASN A 235 -16.40 5.66 2.33
CA ASN A 235 -17.09 4.48 2.87
C ASN A 235 -17.58 3.63 1.70
N VAL A 236 -17.10 2.39 1.65
CA VAL A 236 -17.42 1.45 0.58
C VAL A 236 -17.72 0.08 1.18
N ASP A 237 -18.85 -0.51 0.75
CA ASP A 237 -19.20 -1.90 1.04
C ASP A 237 -18.76 -2.77 -0.15
N TYR A 238 -17.70 -3.53 0.02
CA TYR A 238 -17.21 -4.48 -0.97
C TYR A 238 -17.80 -5.87 -0.77
N GLY A 239 -17.74 -6.69 -1.78
CA GLY A 239 -17.99 -8.11 -1.71
C GLY A 239 -17.06 -8.84 -2.66
N SER A 240 -16.81 -10.09 -2.37
CA SER A 240 -16.01 -10.94 -3.24
C SER A 240 -16.53 -12.37 -3.19
N ASP A 241 -16.65 -12.98 -4.36
CA ASP A 241 -16.82 -14.40 -4.55
C ASP A 241 -15.46 -14.98 -4.91
N ASN A 242 -15.04 -16.01 -4.19
CA ASN A 242 -13.72 -16.60 -4.39
C ASN A 242 -13.81 -18.12 -4.41
N ILE A 243 -13.10 -18.73 -5.34
CA ILE A 243 -12.94 -20.19 -5.46
C ILE A 243 -11.45 -20.48 -5.41
N GLU A 244 -11.09 -21.53 -4.67
CA GLU A 244 -9.72 -22.01 -4.57
C GLU A 244 -9.75 -23.54 -4.68
N ASN A 245 -8.92 -24.10 -5.54
CA ASN A 245 -8.88 -25.53 -5.84
C ASN A 245 -7.45 -26.04 -5.69
N GLU A 246 -7.31 -27.20 -5.06
CA GLU A 246 -6.05 -27.93 -4.96
C GLU A 246 -6.15 -29.22 -5.78
N TRP A 247 -5.22 -29.38 -6.73
CA TRP A 247 -5.18 -30.49 -7.65
C TRP A 247 -4.05 -31.44 -7.28
N VAL A 248 -4.35 -32.73 -7.37
CA VAL A 248 -3.35 -33.78 -7.16
C VAL A 248 -3.40 -34.80 -8.27
N LYS A 249 -2.34 -35.60 -8.37
CA LYS A 249 -2.27 -36.81 -9.18
C LYS A 249 -2.11 -38.00 -8.27
N ASP A 250 -2.90 -39.06 -8.55
CA ASP A 250 -2.68 -40.37 -7.93
C ASP A 250 -1.46 -41.09 -8.55
N GLU A 251 -1.15 -42.25 -8.02
CA GLU A 251 -0.05 -43.13 -8.52
C GLU A 251 -0.27 -43.64 -9.94
N PHE A 252 -1.52 -43.63 -10.44
CA PHE A 252 -1.88 -44.05 -11.79
C PHE A 252 -1.89 -42.87 -12.79
N GLY A 253 -1.68 -41.64 -12.33
CA GLY A 253 -1.66 -40.43 -13.12
C GLY A 253 -3.04 -39.77 -13.34
N ASN A 254 -4.10 -40.23 -12.62
CA ASN A 254 -5.37 -39.54 -12.63
C ASN A 254 -5.30 -38.22 -11.89
N GLU A 255 -5.79 -37.15 -12.51
CA GLU A 255 -5.88 -35.83 -11.90
C GLU A 255 -7.26 -35.61 -11.28
N PHE A 256 -7.30 -35.14 -10.03
CA PHE A 256 -8.54 -34.79 -9.35
C PHE A 256 -8.33 -33.67 -8.31
N LEU A 257 -9.44 -33.08 -7.84
CA LEU A 257 -9.41 -32.12 -6.74
C LEU A 257 -9.25 -32.83 -5.41
N GLN A 258 -8.17 -32.57 -4.68
CA GLN A 258 -7.98 -33.01 -3.30
C GLN A 258 -8.64 -32.05 -2.31
N ALA A 259 -8.72 -30.78 -2.66
CA ALA A 259 -9.50 -29.79 -1.92
C ALA A 259 -10.12 -28.74 -2.85
N ALA A 260 -11.25 -28.20 -2.41
CA ALA A 260 -11.93 -27.08 -3.06
C ALA A 260 -12.56 -26.17 -2.00
N GLU A 261 -12.43 -24.87 -2.17
CA GLU A 261 -13.04 -23.88 -1.28
C GLU A 261 -13.95 -22.94 -2.05
N ILE A 262 -15.13 -22.67 -1.48
CA ILE A 262 -16.08 -21.67 -1.94
C ILE A 262 -16.21 -20.62 -0.85
N ARG A 263 -15.79 -19.39 -1.13
CA ARG A 263 -15.74 -18.31 -0.15
C ARG A 263 -16.60 -17.11 -0.58
N LYS A 264 -17.46 -16.66 0.31
CA LYS A 264 -18.22 -15.42 0.17
C LYS A 264 -17.72 -14.41 1.19
N TYR A 265 -17.31 -13.23 0.71
CA TYR A 265 -16.85 -12.11 1.53
C TYR A 265 -17.85 -10.96 1.53
N ASP A 266 -18.12 -10.44 2.70
CA ASP A 266 -18.86 -9.22 2.95
C ASP A 266 -17.93 -8.24 3.68
N VAL A 267 -17.49 -7.16 3.01
CA VAL A 267 -16.47 -6.24 3.51
C VAL A 267 -16.98 -4.81 3.49
N GLN A 268 -16.75 -4.06 4.56
CA GLN A 268 -16.95 -2.62 4.59
C GLN A 268 -15.64 -1.93 4.96
N ARG A 269 -15.20 -1.00 4.13
CA ARG A 269 -14.00 -0.19 4.38
C ARG A 269 -14.37 1.28 4.57
N ILE A 270 -14.01 1.82 5.72
CA ILE A 270 -14.20 3.23 6.04
C ILE A 270 -12.82 3.87 6.18
N ARG A 271 -12.52 4.85 5.32
CA ARG A 271 -11.25 5.59 5.36
C ARG A 271 -11.49 7.02 5.78
N ARG A 272 -10.65 7.50 6.67
CA ARG A 272 -10.59 8.90 7.13
C ARG A 272 -9.15 9.35 7.01
N SER A 273 -8.94 10.42 6.27
CA SER A 273 -7.59 10.91 6.02
C SER A 273 -7.53 12.42 6.17
N SER A 274 -6.43 12.90 6.71
CA SER A 274 -6.13 14.32 6.82
C SER A 274 -4.67 14.60 6.54
N SER A 275 -4.37 15.72 5.90
CA SER A 275 -3.00 16.18 5.71
C SER A 275 -2.89 17.68 5.89
N LEU A 276 -1.76 18.11 6.44
CA LEU A 276 -1.36 19.50 6.56
C LEU A 276 0.02 19.67 5.94
N ALA A 277 0.16 20.57 4.98
CA ALA A 277 1.45 20.99 4.44
C ALA A 277 1.63 22.48 4.70
N LEU A 278 2.77 22.83 5.25
CA LEU A 278 3.19 24.20 5.52
C LEU A 278 4.51 24.47 4.84
N ASP A 279 4.69 25.64 4.27
CA ASP A 279 5.99 26.18 3.89
C ASP A 279 6.17 27.61 4.44
N TYR A 280 7.38 27.91 4.88
CA TYR A 280 7.75 29.25 5.29
C TYR A 280 9.02 29.69 4.56
N LYS A 281 8.92 30.80 3.84
CA LYS A 281 10.02 31.45 3.14
C LYS A 281 10.59 32.56 4.03
N PHE A 282 11.78 32.36 4.55
CA PHE A 282 12.49 33.41 5.28
C PHE A 282 12.94 34.52 4.32
N ASP A 283 13.50 34.07 3.20
CA ASP A 283 13.95 34.89 2.06
C ASP A 283 13.96 34.00 0.79
N ASP A 284 14.49 34.53 -0.32
CA ASP A 284 14.54 33.84 -1.60
C ASP A 284 15.47 32.60 -1.62
N ASN A 285 16.36 32.49 -0.64
CA ASN A 285 17.37 31.46 -0.54
C ASN A 285 17.09 30.46 0.58
N ASN A 286 16.16 30.76 1.49
CA ASN A 286 15.93 29.96 2.70
C ASN A 286 14.47 29.66 2.90
N SER A 287 14.14 28.37 2.90
CA SER A 287 12.77 27.89 3.12
C SER A 287 12.74 26.69 4.04
N ILE A 288 11.69 26.58 4.83
CA ILE A 288 11.37 25.40 5.65
C ILE A 288 9.99 24.88 5.26
N PHE A 289 9.84 23.57 5.27
CA PHE A 289 8.61 22.85 4.95
C PHE A 289 8.27 21.90 6.08
N ALA A 290 7.02 21.88 6.50
CA ALA A 290 6.51 20.90 7.45
C ALA A 290 5.30 20.17 6.84
N ASN A 291 5.25 18.84 6.98
CA ASN A 291 4.14 18.05 6.51
C ASN A 291 3.68 17.10 7.62
N ALA A 292 2.37 16.93 7.72
CA ALA A 292 1.74 15.95 8.58
C ALA A 292 0.66 15.22 7.79
N ILE A 293 0.64 13.89 7.87
CA ILE A 293 -0.41 13.05 7.28
C ILE A 293 -0.88 12.05 8.31
N TYR A 294 -2.19 11.88 8.37
CA TYR A 294 -2.86 10.88 9.18
C TYR A 294 -3.91 10.14 8.34
N ASN A 295 -3.72 8.85 8.13
CA ASN A 295 -4.65 7.96 7.47
C ASN A 295 -5.15 6.93 8.46
N TRP A 296 -6.46 6.73 8.49
CA TRP A 296 -7.14 5.76 9.33
C TRP A 296 -8.16 4.98 8.50
N ARG A 297 -8.01 3.66 8.46
CA ARG A 297 -8.93 2.71 7.83
C ARG A 297 -9.54 1.79 8.89
N ASP A 298 -10.87 1.71 8.90
CA ASP A 298 -11.61 0.64 9.52
C ASP A 298 -11.99 -0.36 8.42
N ASP A 299 -11.58 -1.61 8.55
CA ASP A 299 -11.98 -2.72 7.69
C ASP A 299 -12.82 -3.70 8.51
N LYS A 300 -14.08 -3.92 8.10
CA LYS A 300 -15.02 -4.83 8.74
C LYS A 300 -15.39 -5.94 7.76
N GLU A 301 -15.16 -7.19 8.14
CA GLU A 301 -15.33 -8.34 7.26
C GLU A 301 -16.12 -9.47 7.90
N ASN A 302 -17.04 -10.06 7.15
CA ASN A 302 -17.49 -11.43 7.36
C ASN A 302 -17.06 -12.29 6.19
N ARG A 303 -16.67 -13.55 6.47
CA ARG A 303 -16.41 -14.57 5.44
C ARG A 303 -17.20 -15.82 5.78
N PHE A 304 -17.84 -16.37 4.76
CA PHE A 304 -18.51 -17.66 4.79
C PHE A 304 -17.78 -18.59 3.84
N ARG A 305 -17.25 -19.70 4.38
CA ARG A 305 -16.39 -20.62 3.62
C ARG A 305 -16.90 -22.04 3.73
N THR A 306 -17.16 -22.62 2.57
CA THR A 306 -17.30 -24.07 2.41
C THR A 306 -15.97 -24.61 1.95
N THR A 307 -15.46 -25.61 2.65
CA THR A 307 -14.27 -26.36 2.26
C THR A 307 -14.65 -27.81 2.05
N TYR A 308 -14.31 -28.35 0.90
CA TYR A 308 -14.26 -29.76 0.62
C TYR A 308 -12.79 -30.16 0.71
N ASP A 309 -12.46 -31.05 1.62
CA ASP A 309 -11.07 -31.50 1.84
C ASP A 309 -11.01 -32.97 2.26
N ASP A 310 -9.80 -33.49 2.50
CA ASP A 310 -9.53 -34.89 2.74
C ASP A 310 -10.22 -35.77 1.66
N ILE A 311 -10.18 -35.30 0.39
CA ILE A 311 -10.83 -36.01 -0.71
C ILE A 311 -9.94 -37.14 -1.18
N GLU A 312 -10.44 -38.36 -1.05
CA GLU A 312 -9.79 -39.58 -1.50
C GLU A 312 -10.56 -40.18 -2.68
N ALA A 313 -9.83 -40.72 -3.66
CA ALA A 313 -10.43 -41.39 -4.80
C ALA A 313 -10.90 -42.78 -4.40
N VAL A 314 -12.11 -43.14 -4.82
CA VAL A 314 -12.69 -44.50 -4.69
C VAL A 314 -12.50 -45.22 -6.00
N TYR A 315 -11.79 -46.36 -5.97
CA TYR A 315 -11.45 -47.14 -7.15
C TYR A 315 -12.40 -48.29 -7.38
N ASP A 316 -12.58 -48.70 -8.65
CA ASP A 316 -13.35 -49.86 -9.04
C ASP A 316 -12.69 -51.15 -8.50
N ALA A 317 -13.51 -52.07 -8.00
CA ALA A 317 -13.02 -53.32 -7.40
C ALA A 317 -12.37 -54.29 -8.41
N VAL A 318 -12.66 -54.12 -9.70
CA VAL A 318 -12.14 -54.96 -10.80
C VAL A 318 -11.01 -54.22 -11.54
N ASP A 319 -11.21 -52.96 -11.87
CA ASP A 319 -10.22 -52.11 -12.48
C ASP A 319 -9.71 -51.11 -11.44
N THR A 320 -8.69 -51.53 -10.67
CA THR A 320 -8.15 -50.78 -9.54
C THR A 320 -7.44 -49.47 -9.93
N GLN A 321 -7.32 -49.16 -11.23
CA GLN A 321 -6.81 -47.87 -11.71
C GLN A 321 -7.93 -46.90 -12.08
N LYS A 322 -9.16 -47.37 -12.14
CA LYS A 322 -10.32 -46.57 -12.52
C LYS A 322 -11.01 -45.97 -11.31
N ILE A 323 -11.07 -44.63 -11.25
CA ILE A 323 -11.85 -43.92 -10.24
C ILE A 323 -13.34 -44.03 -10.57
N ILE A 324 -14.15 -44.41 -9.58
CA ILE A 324 -15.61 -44.54 -9.67
C ILE A 324 -16.37 -43.52 -8.82
N GLY A 325 -15.66 -42.81 -7.96
CA GLY A 325 -16.19 -41.75 -7.09
C GLY A 325 -15.12 -41.21 -6.18
N TYR A 326 -15.52 -40.36 -5.26
CA TYR A 326 -14.66 -39.80 -4.24
C TYR A 326 -15.40 -39.79 -2.90
N GLU A 327 -14.65 -39.85 -1.80
CA GLU A 327 -15.16 -39.65 -0.45
C GLU A 327 -14.32 -38.55 0.22
N GLY A 328 -14.94 -37.69 1.01
CA GLY A 328 -14.20 -36.60 1.68
C GLY A 328 -14.95 -36.00 2.85
N ARG A 329 -14.47 -34.82 3.26
CA ARG A 329 -15.04 -34.03 4.34
C ARG A 329 -15.58 -32.71 3.80
N VAL A 330 -16.70 -32.24 4.37
CA VAL A 330 -17.25 -30.91 4.10
C VAL A 330 -17.20 -30.10 5.39
N ARG A 331 -16.61 -28.89 5.31
CA ARG A 331 -16.57 -27.94 6.42
C ARG A 331 -17.34 -26.66 6.07
N ARG A 332 -17.99 -26.08 7.09
CA ARG A 332 -18.76 -24.84 7.03
C ARG A 332 -18.23 -23.88 8.07
N GLN A 333 -17.49 -22.87 7.63
CA GLN A 333 -16.83 -21.91 8.53
C GLN A 333 -17.39 -20.51 8.35
N THR A 334 -17.71 -19.86 9.47
CA THR A 334 -18.03 -18.43 9.54
C THR A 334 -16.91 -17.68 10.24
N LYS A 335 -16.41 -16.63 9.59
CA LYS A 335 -15.51 -15.64 10.15
C LYS A 335 -16.30 -14.37 10.48
N GLY A 336 -16.10 -13.86 11.69
CA GLY A 336 -16.73 -12.64 12.19
C GLY A 336 -15.93 -12.00 13.32
N GLY A 337 -16.60 -11.35 14.23
CA GLY A 337 -16.00 -10.72 15.41
C GLY A 337 -17.02 -10.52 16.51
N VAL A 338 -16.58 -9.98 17.63
CA VAL A 338 -17.39 -9.73 18.81
C VAL A 338 -18.58 -8.81 18.52
N ASP A 339 -19.73 -9.07 19.17
CA ASP A 339 -20.91 -8.19 19.11
C ASP A 339 -20.71 -6.97 20.01
N ASN A 340 -20.12 -5.92 19.47
CA ASN A 340 -19.97 -4.63 20.13
C ASN A 340 -20.06 -3.49 19.11
N ASN A 341 -20.09 -2.24 19.58
CA ASN A 341 -20.21 -1.05 18.73
C ASN A 341 -19.05 -0.89 17.71
N ARG A 342 -17.92 -1.54 17.94
CA ARG A 342 -16.74 -1.42 17.08
C ARG A 342 -16.72 -2.50 15.99
N ASN A 343 -16.89 -3.74 16.38
CA ASN A 343 -16.82 -4.90 15.49
C ASN A 343 -18.14 -5.15 14.76
N GLU A 344 -19.30 -4.96 15.38
CA GLU A 344 -20.63 -5.20 14.80
C GLU A 344 -20.77 -6.63 14.23
N ASN A 345 -20.36 -7.63 14.98
CA ASN A 345 -20.30 -9.04 14.59
C ASN A 345 -19.36 -9.33 13.39
N ARG A 346 -18.43 -8.43 13.09
CA ARG A 346 -17.48 -8.58 11.98
C ARG A 346 -16.05 -8.63 12.50
N ARG A 347 -15.19 -9.32 11.80
CA ARG A 347 -13.76 -9.08 11.98
C ARG A 347 -13.50 -7.59 11.77
N PHE A 348 -12.88 -6.98 12.72
CA PHE A 348 -12.54 -5.56 12.68
C PHE A 348 -11.02 -5.39 12.58
N GLU A 349 -10.57 -4.58 11.64
CA GLU A 349 -9.18 -4.21 11.49
C GLU A 349 -9.05 -2.69 11.49
N ASP A 350 -8.35 -2.17 12.52
CA ASP A 350 -8.00 -0.76 12.67
C ASP A 350 -6.60 -0.56 12.11
N GLN A 351 -6.50 0.06 10.94
CA GLN A 351 -5.20 0.39 10.35
C GLN A 351 -4.97 1.89 10.36
N ARG A 352 -3.80 2.30 10.81
CA ARG A 352 -3.39 3.70 10.89
C ARG A 352 -2.01 3.88 10.32
N VAL A 353 -1.85 4.90 9.47
CA VAL A 353 -0.57 5.33 8.92
C VAL A 353 -0.40 6.81 9.17
N GLN A 354 0.70 7.17 9.80
CA GLN A 354 1.07 8.55 10.16
C GLN A 354 2.44 8.88 9.59
N ASN A 355 2.60 10.09 9.11
CA ASN A 355 3.89 10.62 8.69
C ASN A 355 3.99 12.10 9.08
N TYR A 356 5.09 12.47 9.70
CA TYR A 356 5.42 13.83 10.08
C TYR A 356 6.83 14.14 9.57
N SER A 357 6.99 15.20 8.81
CA SER A 357 8.29 15.59 8.27
C SER A 357 8.56 17.09 8.38
N LEU A 358 9.81 17.41 8.61
CA LEU A 358 10.36 18.76 8.57
C LEU A 358 11.53 18.76 7.60
N ARG A 359 11.57 19.72 6.67
CA ARG A 359 12.60 19.86 5.65
C ARG A 359 13.04 21.30 5.53
N GLY A 360 14.33 21.53 5.32
CA GLY A 360 14.90 22.83 4.98
C GLY A 360 15.63 22.81 3.64
N GLU A 361 15.54 23.90 2.91
CA GLU A 361 16.28 24.16 1.67
C GLU A 361 16.97 25.51 1.77
N HIS A 362 18.27 25.53 1.49
CA HIS A 362 19.11 26.69 1.66
C HIS A 362 20.10 26.83 0.50
N LEU A 363 20.14 28.00 -0.11
CA LEU A 363 21.16 28.36 -1.09
C LEU A 363 22.19 29.25 -0.43
N ILE A 364 23.37 28.72 -0.16
CA ILE A 364 24.46 29.42 0.56
C ILE A 364 25.45 30.00 -0.45
N LYS A 365 25.76 31.28 -0.34
CA LYS A 365 26.72 32.00 -1.20
C LYS A 365 26.50 31.76 -2.70
N SER A 366 25.23 31.66 -3.13
CA SER A 366 24.82 31.55 -4.53
C SER A 366 25.29 30.27 -5.27
N SER A 367 25.97 29.35 -4.61
CA SER A 367 26.57 28.18 -5.26
C SER A 367 26.46 26.88 -4.50
N LEU A 368 26.23 26.91 -3.21
CA LEU A 368 26.09 25.73 -2.38
C LEU A 368 24.61 25.52 -2.03
N ASP A 369 24.00 24.53 -2.62
CA ASP A 369 22.68 24.06 -2.19
C ASP A 369 22.84 23.10 -1.01
N LEU A 370 22.15 23.40 0.08
CA LEU A 370 22.01 22.54 1.25
C LEU A 370 20.53 22.18 1.41
N ASP A 371 20.22 20.91 1.43
CA ASP A 371 18.91 20.44 1.86
C ASP A 371 19.04 19.42 3.00
N TRP A 372 18.10 19.48 3.92
CA TRP A 372 18.01 18.53 5.01
C TRP A 372 16.56 18.15 5.29
N SER A 373 16.34 16.96 5.82
CA SER A 373 15.04 16.58 6.35
C SER A 373 15.16 15.68 7.56
N ALA A 374 14.14 15.73 8.42
CA ALA A 374 13.89 14.79 9.48
C ALA A 374 12.42 14.36 9.39
N ASN A 375 12.16 13.06 9.52
CA ASN A 375 10.81 12.51 9.46
C ASN A 375 10.60 11.45 10.53
N TYR A 376 9.37 11.33 10.99
CA TYR A 376 8.89 10.23 11.80
C TYR A 376 7.61 9.68 11.18
N SER A 377 7.58 8.36 11.00
CA SER A 377 6.43 7.66 10.44
C SER A 377 6.05 6.50 11.34
N LYS A 378 4.75 6.20 11.44
CA LYS A 378 4.24 5.06 12.17
C LYS A 378 3.08 4.43 11.42
N ALA A 379 3.09 3.09 11.33
CA ALA A 379 1.96 2.28 10.87
C ALA A 379 1.57 1.30 11.97
N ARG A 380 0.27 1.01 12.10
CA ARG A 380 -0.26 0.00 13.02
C ARG A 380 -1.47 -0.66 12.39
N GLU A 381 -1.55 -1.97 12.56
CA GLU A 381 -2.74 -2.79 12.31
C GLU A 381 -3.14 -3.48 13.62
N TYR A 382 -4.39 -3.32 14.00
CA TYR A 382 -4.95 -3.90 15.22
C TYR A 382 -6.28 -4.59 14.92
N ARG A 383 -6.35 -5.91 15.21
CA ARG A 383 -7.53 -6.75 14.99
C ARG A 383 -8.00 -7.33 16.32
N PRO A 384 -8.89 -6.66 17.05
CA PRO A 384 -9.43 -7.17 18.30
C PRO A 384 -10.59 -8.14 18.06
N GLY A 385 -10.55 -9.30 18.72
CA GLY A 385 -11.67 -10.23 18.81
C GLY A 385 -12.16 -10.72 17.46
N GLU A 386 -11.25 -11.13 16.61
CA GLU A 386 -11.56 -11.87 15.37
C GLU A 386 -11.96 -13.28 15.73
N ARG A 387 -13.15 -13.73 15.30
CA ARG A 387 -13.76 -15.00 15.70
C ARG A 387 -14.03 -15.88 14.50
N TYR A 388 -13.89 -17.19 14.73
CA TYR A 388 -14.26 -18.24 13.78
C TYR A 388 -15.14 -19.28 14.47
N ILE A 389 -16.13 -19.81 13.77
CA ILE A 389 -16.89 -21.00 14.15
C ILE A 389 -16.95 -21.94 12.95
N GLU A 390 -16.68 -23.22 13.19
CA GLU A 390 -16.66 -24.23 12.14
C GLU A 390 -17.46 -25.46 12.52
N TYR A 391 -18.21 -25.97 11.54
CA TYR A 391 -18.92 -27.23 11.59
C TYR A 391 -18.44 -28.13 10.45
N ARG A 392 -18.42 -29.47 10.65
CA ARG A 392 -17.96 -30.43 9.65
C ARG A 392 -18.85 -31.68 9.55
N GLN A 393 -18.92 -32.23 8.34
CA GLN A 393 -19.44 -33.54 8.07
C GLN A 393 -18.34 -34.37 7.38
N LYS A 394 -18.03 -35.57 7.92
CA LYS A 394 -17.06 -36.53 7.35
C LYS A 394 -17.79 -37.61 6.59
N GLY A 395 -17.07 -38.35 5.71
CA GLY A 395 -17.60 -39.48 4.97
C GLY A 395 -18.72 -39.06 4.02
N VAL A 396 -18.45 -38.04 3.22
CA VAL A 396 -19.40 -37.53 2.23
C VAL A 396 -18.97 -38.01 0.85
N ASP A 397 -19.88 -38.77 0.19
CA ASP A 397 -19.66 -39.18 -1.19
C ASP A 397 -19.66 -37.98 -2.12
N MET A 398 -18.71 -37.96 -3.06
CA MET A 398 -18.50 -36.82 -3.96
C MET A 398 -18.33 -37.28 -5.41
N THR A 399 -18.73 -36.42 -6.33
CA THR A 399 -18.40 -36.53 -7.75
C THR A 399 -17.75 -35.25 -8.23
N GLN A 400 -16.83 -35.35 -9.18
CA GLN A 400 -16.14 -34.23 -9.75
C GLN A 400 -16.41 -34.16 -11.25
N ASP A 401 -16.80 -32.96 -11.73
CA ASP A 401 -17.07 -32.68 -13.14
C ASP A 401 -16.10 -31.60 -13.64
N PHE A 402 -15.25 -31.96 -14.61
CA PHE A 402 -14.25 -31.10 -15.25
C PHE A 402 -14.63 -30.76 -16.69
N SER A 403 -15.85 -31.00 -17.11
CA SER A 403 -16.34 -30.67 -18.47
C SER A 403 -16.16 -29.16 -18.79
N GLU A 404 -16.25 -28.33 -17.79
CA GLU A 404 -15.95 -26.91 -17.83
C GLU A 404 -14.64 -26.64 -17.04
N SER A 405 -13.50 -26.65 -17.70
CA SER A 405 -12.19 -26.51 -17.05
C SER A 405 -12.00 -25.22 -16.24
N LYS A 406 -12.72 -24.16 -16.60
CA LYS A 406 -12.72 -22.89 -15.88
C LYS A 406 -13.49 -22.95 -14.56
N PHE A 407 -14.50 -23.81 -14.49
CA PHE A 407 -15.41 -23.95 -13.35
C PHE A 407 -15.57 -25.42 -12.97
N PRO A 408 -14.49 -26.08 -12.49
CA PRO A 408 -14.59 -27.46 -12.02
C PRO A 408 -15.65 -27.55 -10.94
N LEU A 409 -16.55 -28.52 -11.06
CA LEU A 409 -17.69 -28.67 -10.15
C LEU A 409 -17.54 -29.93 -9.31
N LEU A 410 -17.60 -29.75 -8.00
CA LEU A 410 -17.68 -30.83 -7.03
C LEU A 410 -19.14 -30.93 -6.52
N THR A 411 -19.74 -32.10 -6.58
CA THR A 411 -21.10 -32.35 -6.13
C THR A 411 -21.08 -33.41 -5.04
N THR A 412 -21.82 -33.17 -3.95
CA THR A 412 -21.90 -34.05 -2.79
C THR A 412 -23.19 -34.89 -2.83
N SER A 413 -23.10 -36.10 -2.30
CA SER A 413 -24.25 -36.97 -2.03
C SER A 413 -24.32 -37.29 -0.54
N GLY A 414 -25.53 -37.22 0.04
CA GLY A 414 -25.70 -37.46 1.47
C GLY A 414 -25.30 -36.34 2.41
N GLU A 415 -24.89 -35.20 1.89
CA GLU A 415 -24.69 -33.97 2.69
C GLU A 415 -26.03 -33.50 3.28
N SER A 416 -26.06 -33.20 4.57
CA SER A 416 -27.23 -32.67 5.25
C SER A 416 -26.85 -31.75 6.39
N ILE A 417 -27.56 -30.64 6.52
CA ILE A 417 -27.35 -29.66 7.60
C ILE A 417 -27.40 -30.29 9.00
N SER A 418 -28.23 -31.31 9.19
CA SER A 418 -28.36 -32.05 10.46
C SER A 418 -27.21 -33.00 10.77
N LYS A 419 -26.27 -33.19 9.84
CA LYS A 419 -25.07 -34.03 10.03
C LYS A 419 -23.78 -33.24 10.27
N PHE A 420 -23.83 -31.92 10.14
CA PHE A 420 -22.66 -31.07 10.43
C PHE A 420 -22.48 -30.96 11.93
N LYS A 421 -21.43 -31.56 12.45
CA LYS A 421 -21.04 -31.53 13.85
C LYS A 421 -20.13 -30.36 14.13
N PHE A 422 -20.21 -29.82 15.33
CA PHE A 422 -19.28 -28.81 15.83
C PHE A 422 -17.83 -29.27 15.62
N ASN A 423 -16.97 -28.36 15.18
CA ASN A 423 -15.54 -28.61 15.00
C ASN A 423 -14.68 -27.71 15.86
N SER A 424 -14.91 -26.39 15.83
CA SER A 424 -14.11 -25.44 16.59
C SER A 424 -14.80 -24.07 16.73
N VAL A 425 -14.46 -23.36 17.80
CA VAL A 425 -14.61 -21.91 17.96
C VAL A 425 -13.27 -21.33 18.38
N THR A 426 -12.82 -20.26 17.70
CA THR A 426 -11.57 -19.58 18.03
C THR A 426 -11.76 -18.07 18.13
N GLU A 427 -10.92 -17.41 18.92
CA GLU A 427 -10.82 -15.95 18.99
C GLU A 427 -9.37 -15.50 18.93
N ASN A 428 -9.06 -14.58 18.02
CA ASN A 428 -7.72 -14.04 17.82
C ASN A 428 -7.68 -12.55 18.11
N THR A 429 -6.54 -12.10 18.61
CA THR A 429 -6.17 -10.69 18.66
C THR A 429 -4.80 -10.51 18.03
N ASN A 430 -4.70 -9.61 17.04
CA ASN A 430 -3.47 -9.34 16.36
C ASN A 430 -3.12 -7.85 16.50
N ASP A 431 -1.87 -7.55 16.86
CA ASP A 431 -1.34 -6.19 16.93
C ASP A 431 0.04 -6.14 16.27
N THR A 432 0.13 -5.43 15.16
CA THR A 432 1.39 -5.22 14.46
C THR A 432 1.65 -3.74 14.32
N SER A 433 2.82 -3.27 14.68
CA SER A 433 3.22 -1.88 14.51
C SER A 433 4.62 -1.75 13.96
N GLU A 434 4.82 -0.77 13.10
CA GLU A 434 6.12 -0.38 12.59
C GLU A 434 6.28 1.14 12.71
N SER A 435 7.42 1.60 13.22
CA SER A 435 7.79 3.01 13.24
C SER A 435 9.16 3.23 12.59
N GLU A 436 9.34 4.35 11.93
CA GLU A 436 10.60 4.74 11.32
C GLU A 436 10.92 6.21 11.61
N PHE A 437 12.12 6.46 12.12
CA PHE A 437 12.74 7.78 12.15
C PHE A 437 13.78 7.86 11.04
N GLY A 438 13.68 8.89 10.19
CA GLY A 438 14.62 9.18 9.12
C GLY A 438 15.20 10.58 9.25
N ALA A 439 16.48 10.72 8.91
CA ALA A 439 17.13 12.02 8.76
C ALA A 439 18.10 11.97 7.58
N LYS A 440 18.18 13.07 6.82
CA LYS A 440 19.12 13.23 5.71
C LYS A 440 19.62 14.66 5.59
N VAL A 441 20.85 14.78 5.11
CA VAL A 441 21.47 16.06 4.74
C VAL A 441 22.15 15.86 3.39
N ASN A 442 21.91 16.76 2.45
CA ASN A 442 22.52 16.74 1.12
C ASN A 442 23.14 18.09 0.82
N ILE A 443 24.28 18.06 0.15
CA ILE A 443 25.01 19.22 -0.35
C ILE A 443 25.17 19.07 -1.86
N ARG A 444 24.92 20.13 -2.61
CA ARG A 444 25.14 20.20 -4.06
C ARG A 444 25.99 21.42 -4.39
N VAL A 445 27.00 21.20 -5.19
CA VAL A 445 27.88 22.28 -5.68
C VAL A 445 28.04 22.19 -7.20
N PRO A 446 28.18 23.30 -7.90
CA PRO A 446 28.55 23.26 -9.30
C PRO A 446 29.94 22.65 -9.44
N PHE A 447 30.08 21.69 -10.34
CA PHE A 447 31.37 21.10 -10.69
C PHE A 447 31.28 20.54 -12.12
N THR A 448 32.05 21.09 -13.03
CA THR A 448 32.09 20.63 -14.42
C THR A 448 33.52 20.43 -14.88
N VAL A 449 33.76 19.40 -15.65
CA VAL A 449 35.03 19.11 -16.31
C VAL A 449 35.02 19.52 -17.78
N VAL A 450 33.86 19.90 -18.32
CA VAL A 450 33.69 20.36 -19.69
C VAL A 450 33.33 21.84 -19.68
N PRO A 451 34.17 22.73 -20.18
CA PRO A 451 33.85 24.15 -20.26
C PRO A 451 32.50 24.37 -20.97
N SER A 452 31.70 25.30 -20.48
CA SER A 452 30.40 25.70 -20.99
C SER A 452 29.29 24.64 -20.85
N GLN A 453 29.57 23.48 -20.29
CA GLN A 453 28.56 22.45 -19.99
C GLN A 453 28.18 22.42 -18.51
N LYS A 454 27.00 21.88 -18.22
CA LYS A 454 26.52 21.78 -16.84
C LYS A 454 27.13 20.57 -16.16
N GLY A 455 27.59 20.77 -14.92
CA GLY A 455 28.05 19.71 -14.05
C GLY A 455 27.77 20.01 -12.59
N ARG A 456 27.48 19.00 -11.78
CA ARG A 456 27.20 19.11 -10.35
C ARG A 456 27.80 17.93 -9.60
N LEU A 457 28.39 18.24 -8.48
CA LEU A 457 28.75 17.24 -7.46
C LEU A 457 27.73 17.30 -6.34
N ARG A 458 27.28 16.13 -5.91
CA ARG A 458 26.34 15.97 -4.79
C ARG A 458 26.91 14.99 -3.79
N ALA A 459 26.79 15.30 -2.51
CA ALA A 459 27.15 14.41 -1.42
C ALA A 459 26.08 14.47 -0.34
N GLY A 460 25.90 13.39 0.39
CA GLY A 460 24.91 13.37 1.46
C GLY A 460 25.11 12.26 2.45
N LEU A 461 24.46 12.46 3.60
CA LEU A 461 24.36 11.51 4.71
C LEU A 461 22.90 11.18 4.93
N ARG A 462 22.61 9.93 5.31
CA ARG A 462 21.28 9.45 5.65
C ARG A 462 21.34 8.54 6.86
N LEU A 463 20.40 8.72 7.76
CA LEU A 463 20.12 7.87 8.91
C LEU A 463 18.69 7.36 8.80
N ARG A 464 18.48 6.07 9.10
CA ARG A 464 17.16 5.48 9.29
C ARG A 464 17.20 4.55 10.50
N ILE A 465 16.21 4.68 11.36
CA ILE A 465 16.00 3.79 12.50
C ILE A 465 14.56 3.32 12.42
N LYS A 466 14.39 2.01 12.27
CA LYS A 466 13.09 1.37 12.15
C LYS A 466 12.91 0.36 13.28
N GLU A 467 11.72 0.34 13.86
CA GLU A 467 11.30 -0.63 14.86
C GLU A 467 9.98 -1.25 14.42
N LYS A 468 9.89 -2.57 14.51
CA LYS A 468 8.68 -3.33 14.18
C LYS A 468 8.42 -4.35 15.26
N SER A 469 7.15 -4.44 15.68
CA SER A 469 6.69 -5.43 16.65
C SER A 469 5.43 -6.12 16.14
N ARG A 470 5.29 -7.39 16.47
CA ARG A 470 4.09 -8.19 16.29
C ARG A 470 3.77 -8.90 17.59
N ASP A 471 2.55 -8.71 18.09
CA ASP A 471 2.01 -9.31 19.30
C ASP A 471 0.62 -9.86 19.02
N ASN A 472 0.55 -11.15 18.78
CA ASN A 472 -0.69 -11.88 18.48
C ASN A 472 -1.04 -12.80 19.63
N LYS A 473 -2.34 -13.09 19.78
CA LYS A 473 -2.88 -14.07 20.72
C LYS A 473 -3.94 -14.90 20.02
N PHE A 474 -3.97 -16.17 20.32
CA PHE A 474 -4.92 -17.12 19.76
C PHE A 474 -5.49 -18.00 20.88
N PHE A 475 -6.82 -18.13 20.90
CA PHE A 475 -7.53 -18.97 21.85
C PHE A 475 -8.51 -19.88 21.14
N ALA A 476 -8.48 -21.15 21.49
CA ALA A 476 -9.51 -22.13 21.15
C ALA A 476 -10.52 -22.25 22.31
N TYR A 477 -11.75 -22.61 21.98
CA TYR A 477 -12.84 -22.73 22.93
C TYR A 477 -13.65 -23.99 22.67
N GLU A 478 -13.82 -24.81 23.73
CA GLU A 478 -14.67 -25.99 23.71
C GLU A 478 -15.94 -25.73 24.52
N PRO A 479 -17.14 -26.02 23.98
CA PRO A 479 -18.39 -25.86 24.74
C PRO A 479 -18.47 -26.83 25.92
N VAL A 480 -18.73 -26.33 27.11
CA VAL A 480 -18.91 -27.14 28.33
C VAL A 480 -20.26 -27.86 28.32
N ASN A 481 -21.27 -27.26 27.72
CA ASN A 481 -22.64 -27.80 27.69
C ASN A 481 -23.07 -28.12 26.26
N SER A 482 -23.99 -29.12 26.12
CA SER A 482 -24.70 -29.41 24.88
C SER A 482 -25.56 -28.20 24.47
N GLY A 483 -25.71 -27.94 23.18
CA GLY A 483 -26.54 -26.85 22.66
C GLY A 483 -25.96 -26.17 21.41
N MET A 484 -24.79 -26.65 20.97
CA MET A 484 -24.21 -26.27 19.70
C MET A 484 -23.47 -27.45 19.02
N GLU A 485 -23.90 -28.67 19.31
CA GLU A 485 -23.29 -29.90 18.77
C GLU A 485 -23.48 -30.03 17.25
N LEU A 486 -24.64 -29.61 16.77
CA LEU A 486 -24.99 -29.65 15.35
C LEU A 486 -25.21 -28.24 14.81
N LEU A 487 -24.96 -28.05 13.51
CA LEU A 487 -25.23 -26.78 12.82
C LEU A 487 -26.73 -26.39 12.91
N THR A 488 -27.63 -27.36 13.11
CA THR A 488 -29.07 -27.12 13.32
C THR A 488 -29.40 -26.55 14.69
N ASP A 489 -28.50 -26.62 15.66
CA ASP A 489 -28.74 -26.15 17.04
C ASP A 489 -28.51 -24.67 17.19
N VAL A 490 -27.91 -24.03 16.18
CA VAL A 490 -27.49 -22.63 16.21
C VAL A 490 -28.22 -21.80 15.15
N SER A 491 -28.23 -20.48 15.34
CA SER A 491 -28.78 -19.57 14.33
C SER A 491 -27.92 -19.57 13.06
N THR A 492 -28.54 -19.83 11.90
CA THR A 492 -27.86 -19.99 10.63
C THR A 492 -28.20 -18.90 9.62
N VAL A 493 -27.37 -18.80 8.58
CA VAL A 493 -27.59 -18.04 7.36
C VAL A 493 -27.34 -18.96 6.14
N THR A 494 -28.17 -18.86 5.11
CA THR A 494 -28.04 -19.66 3.90
C THR A 494 -27.81 -18.79 2.68
N PHE A 495 -26.85 -19.17 1.84
CA PHE A 495 -26.57 -18.60 0.53
C PHE A 495 -26.85 -19.64 -0.55
N ASP A 496 -27.83 -19.37 -1.40
CA ASP A 496 -28.33 -20.26 -2.45
C ASP A 496 -27.53 -20.24 -3.76
N GLY A 497 -26.45 -19.47 -3.79
CA GLY A 497 -25.60 -19.29 -4.96
C GLY A 497 -26.14 -18.28 -5.99
N LYS A 498 -27.30 -17.69 -5.78
CA LYS A 498 -27.84 -16.68 -6.69
C LYS A 498 -26.92 -15.48 -6.77
N GLY A 499 -26.42 -15.21 -7.98
CA GLY A 499 -25.47 -14.12 -8.21
C GLY A 499 -24.04 -14.40 -7.74
N PHE A 500 -23.76 -15.57 -7.18
CA PHE A 500 -22.42 -15.96 -6.79
C PHE A 500 -21.63 -16.42 -8.03
N ASN A 501 -20.46 -15.85 -8.26
CA ASN A 501 -19.55 -16.13 -9.38
C ASN A 501 -20.33 -16.34 -10.70
N PRO A 502 -20.87 -15.28 -11.33
CA PRO A 502 -21.79 -15.38 -12.45
C PRO A 502 -21.24 -16.25 -13.58
N GLY A 503 -22.04 -17.24 -14.03
CA GLY A 503 -21.67 -18.23 -15.03
C GLY A 503 -21.19 -19.57 -14.45
N ALA A 504 -20.95 -19.65 -13.13
CA ALA A 504 -20.66 -20.90 -12.42
C ALA A 504 -21.89 -21.46 -11.70
N LYS A 505 -21.80 -22.71 -11.24
CA LYS A 505 -22.87 -23.40 -10.51
C LYS A 505 -22.55 -23.62 -9.03
N TYR A 506 -21.69 -22.74 -8.48
CA TYR A 506 -21.27 -22.86 -7.09
C TYR A 506 -22.35 -22.39 -6.12
N ILE A 507 -22.53 -23.13 -5.05
CA ILE A 507 -23.46 -22.82 -3.95
C ILE A 507 -22.67 -22.74 -2.65
N PRO A 508 -22.57 -21.56 -2.01
CA PRO A 508 -21.85 -21.44 -0.75
C PRO A 508 -22.45 -22.29 0.37
N GLY A 509 -23.79 -22.35 0.49
CA GLY A 509 -24.51 -23.22 1.43
C GLY A 509 -24.94 -22.53 2.72
N THR A 510 -25.13 -23.33 3.80
CA THR A 510 -25.64 -22.87 5.11
C THR A 510 -24.52 -22.85 6.15
N PHE A 511 -24.48 -21.78 6.95
CA PHE A 511 -23.45 -21.50 7.94
C PHE A 511 -24.05 -21.02 9.26
N ALA A 512 -23.34 -21.17 10.38
CA ALA A 512 -23.66 -20.43 11.59
C ALA A 512 -23.63 -18.92 11.30
N SER A 513 -24.62 -18.17 11.80
CA SER A 513 -24.69 -16.75 11.50
C SER A 513 -23.59 -15.96 12.24
N ALA A 514 -23.08 -14.88 11.60
CA ALA A 514 -22.11 -13.99 12.24
C ALA A 514 -22.67 -13.34 13.52
N ALA A 515 -23.97 -13.08 13.57
CA ALA A 515 -24.65 -12.57 14.75
C ALA A 515 -24.65 -13.57 15.91
N TYR A 516 -24.79 -14.86 15.62
CA TYR A 516 -24.66 -15.92 16.64
C TYR A 516 -23.23 -15.96 17.17
N LEU A 517 -22.24 -16.06 16.28
CA LEU A 517 -20.83 -16.10 16.63
C LEU A 517 -20.39 -14.88 17.48
N GLY A 518 -20.84 -13.68 17.12
CA GLY A 518 -20.47 -12.45 17.81
C GLY A 518 -21.01 -12.37 19.24
N LYS A 519 -22.15 -12.99 19.51
CA LYS A 519 -22.83 -12.99 20.81
C LYS A 519 -22.36 -14.08 21.79
N LEU A 520 -21.50 -15.01 21.33
CA LEU A 520 -20.95 -16.02 22.23
C LEU A 520 -20.16 -15.36 23.35
N ASP A 521 -20.50 -15.66 24.59
CA ASP A 521 -19.78 -15.20 25.79
C ASP A 521 -18.62 -16.16 26.08
N LEU A 522 -17.58 -16.06 25.26
CA LEU A 522 -16.40 -16.93 25.27
C LEU A 522 -15.56 -16.80 26.56
N ASN A 523 -15.75 -15.74 27.35
CA ASN A 523 -15.07 -15.58 28.64
C ASN A 523 -15.82 -16.19 29.82
N ASN A 524 -16.98 -16.77 29.57
CA ASN A 524 -17.79 -17.43 30.60
C ASN A 524 -17.38 -18.90 30.75
N ALA A 525 -16.58 -19.21 31.77
CA ALA A 525 -16.08 -20.56 32.04
C ALA A 525 -17.20 -21.61 32.33
N SER A 526 -18.46 -21.19 32.59
CA SER A 526 -19.58 -22.14 32.67
C SER A 526 -20.13 -22.56 31.30
N LEU A 527 -19.77 -21.85 30.25
CA LEU A 527 -20.20 -22.10 28.87
C LEU A 527 -19.09 -22.64 27.98
N PHE A 528 -17.85 -22.22 28.19
CA PHE A 528 -16.70 -22.56 27.37
C PHE A 528 -15.46 -22.83 28.22
N ASP A 529 -14.78 -23.91 27.91
CA ASP A 529 -13.39 -24.11 28.31
C ASP A 529 -12.51 -23.34 27.32
N LYS A 530 -11.65 -22.49 27.84
CA LYS A 530 -10.74 -21.63 27.06
C LYS A 530 -9.33 -22.19 27.13
N GLU A 531 -8.76 -22.45 25.99
CA GLU A 531 -7.38 -22.91 25.83
C GLU A 531 -6.59 -21.91 24.99
N GLU A 532 -5.38 -21.60 25.41
CA GLU A 532 -4.44 -20.84 24.60
C GLU A 532 -3.74 -21.82 23.66
N ASP A 533 -3.64 -21.46 22.37
CA ASP A 533 -2.93 -22.27 21.39
C ASP A 533 -1.62 -21.56 21.01
N PRO A 534 -0.52 -21.87 21.72
CA PRO A 534 0.78 -21.20 21.55
C PRO A 534 1.38 -21.41 20.15
N ALA A 535 1.14 -22.56 19.50
CA ALA A 535 1.66 -22.87 18.17
C ALA A 535 1.20 -21.84 17.12
N GLU A 536 -0.04 -21.33 17.26
CA GLU A 536 -0.64 -20.40 16.31
C GLU A 536 -0.12 -18.96 16.42
N PHE A 537 0.55 -18.55 17.50
CA PHE A 537 0.99 -17.17 17.66
C PHE A 537 2.43 -16.98 18.17
N LEU A 538 2.98 -17.87 18.97
CA LEU A 538 4.35 -17.68 19.50
C LEU A 538 5.40 -17.62 18.39
N THR A 539 5.26 -18.47 17.35
CA THR A 539 6.19 -18.55 16.22
C THR A 539 6.20 -17.28 15.37
N VAL A 540 5.13 -16.51 15.40
CA VAL A 540 4.95 -15.32 14.54
C VAL A 540 5.15 -14.00 15.29
N ASN A 541 5.23 -14.03 16.63
CA ASN A 541 5.48 -12.86 17.46
C ASN A 541 6.96 -12.50 17.47
N TYR A 542 7.28 -11.22 17.29
CA TYR A 542 8.66 -10.74 17.27
C TYR A 542 8.77 -9.25 17.58
N ASN A 543 9.98 -8.83 17.94
CA ASN A 543 10.43 -7.45 17.95
C ASN A 543 11.68 -7.33 17.05
N ALA A 544 11.70 -6.34 16.18
CA ALA A 544 12.79 -6.11 15.25
C ALA A 544 13.20 -4.64 15.23
N LYS A 545 14.51 -4.40 15.17
CA LYS A 545 15.09 -3.08 15.01
C LYS A 545 16.12 -3.08 13.89
N GLU A 546 15.99 -2.14 12.96
CA GLU A 546 16.93 -1.93 11.85
C GLU A 546 17.47 -0.51 11.89
N LYS A 547 18.80 -0.37 11.85
CA LYS A 547 19.47 0.94 11.73
C LYS A 547 20.29 0.95 10.46
N ILE A 548 20.08 1.96 9.61
CA ILE A 548 20.81 2.14 8.36
C ILE A 548 21.51 3.49 8.38
N TYR A 549 22.83 3.46 8.22
CA TYR A 549 23.67 4.64 8.02
C TYR A 549 24.17 4.63 6.58
N ALA A 550 23.92 5.68 5.85
CA ALA A 550 24.36 5.73 4.47
C ALA A 550 25.04 7.06 4.15
N THR A 551 26.05 6.98 3.27
CA THR A 551 26.70 8.13 2.65
C THR A 551 26.79 7.93 1.15
N TYR A 552 26.74 8.99 0.40
CA TYR A 552 26.89 8.91 -1.05
C TYR A 552 27.65 10.11 -1.63
N LEU A 553 28.27 9.85 -2.78
CA LEU A 553 28.81 10.84 -3.69
C LEU A 553 28.21 10.61 -5.08
N ARG A 554 27.74 11.67 -5.74
CA ARG A 554 27.16 11.64 -7.07
C ARG A 554 27.68 12.79 -7.90
N TRP A 555 28.08 12.50 -9.11
CA TRP A 555 28.50 13.47 -10.11
C TRP A 555 27.58 13.41 -11.32
N ASP A 556 26.95 14.54 -11.63
CA ASP A 556 26.14 14.75 -12.83
C ASP A 556 26.94 15.62 -13.79
N GLN A 557 27.16 15.19 -15.04
CA GLN A 557 27.91 15.92 -16.06
C GLN A 557 27.22 15.85 -17.41
N ASP A 558 27.01 17.01 -18.02
CA ASP A 558 26.62 17.10 -19.42
C ASP A 558 27.91 17.25 -20.26
N PHE A 559 28.18 16.38 -21.22
CA PHE A 559 29.34 16.44 -22.09
C PHE A 559 29.05 17.25 -23.35
N ASN A 560 27.81 17.20 -23.80
CA ASN A 560 27.25 18.01 -24.90
C ASN A 560 25.72 17.99 -24.83
N ASP A 561 25.03 18.60 -25.80
CA ASP A 561 23.56 18.70 -25.83
C ASP A 561 22.84 17.34 -25.98
N LYS A 562 23.57 16.27 -26.28
CA LYS A 562 23.03 14.92 -26.54
C LYS A 562 23.50 13.87 -25.54
N LEU A 563 24.61 14.12 -24.84
CA LEU A 563 25.25 13.16 -23.94
C LEU A 563 25.39 13.78 -22.55
N SER A 564 24.79 13.13 -21.59
CA SER A 564 24.97 13.40 -20.16
C SER A 564 25.27 12.10 -19.42
N MET A 565 25.95 12.20 -18.29
CA MET A 565 26.29 11.06 -17.44
C MET A 565 25.94 11.40 -15.99
N ILE A 566 25.44 10.40 -15.28
CA ILE A 566 25.36 10.38 -13.82
C ILE A 566 26.24 9.22 -13.34
N ALA A 567 27.23 9.53 -12.54
CA ALA A 567 28.06 8.54 -11.86
C ALA A 567 28.00 8.74 -10.36
N GLY A 568 27.96 7.66 -9.59
CA GLY A 568 27.91 7.79 -8.15
C GLY A 568 28.29 6.52 -7.42
N LEU A 569 28.58 6.70 -6.15
CA LEU A 569 28.89 5.66 -5.19
C LEU A 569 28.08 5.89 -3.92
N ARG A 570 27.47 4.83 -3.41
CA ARG A 570 26.77 4.83 -2.12
C ARG A 570 27.36 3.74 -1.23
N LEU A 571 27.53 4.06 0.04
CA LEU A 571 27.87 3.12 1.08
C LEU A 571 26.71 3.05 2.06
N GLU A 572 26.24 1.84 2.35
CA GLU A 572 25.20 1.59 3.36
C GLU A 572 25.72 0.59 4.38
N ASN A 573 25.64 0.97 5.65
CA ASN A 573 25.89 0.07 6.77
C ASN A 573 24.56 -0.18 7.48
N THR A 574 24.17 -1.46 7.57
CA THR A 574 22.90 -1.92 8.16
C THR A 574 23.19 -2.73 9.42
N PHE A 575 22.48 -2.42 10.49
CA PHE A 575 22.46 -3.18 11.74
C PHE A 575 21.04 -3.68 11.96
N ILE A 576 20.90 -4.97 12.23
CA ILE A 576 19.63 -5.63 12.53
C ILE A 576 19.73 -6.25 13.92
N ASP A 577 18.70 -6.05 14.71
CA ASP A 577 18.45 -6.67 15.99
C ASP A 577 17.04 -7.26 15.94
N TYR A 578 16.94 -8.58 16.10
CA TYR A 578 15.70 -9.33 15.96
C TYR A 578 15.53 -10.25 17.15
N THR A 579 14.44 -10.08 17.89
CA THR A 579 14.07 -10.91 19.03
C THR A 579 12.79 -11.67 18.71
N ALA A 580 12.79 -12.97 18.84
CA ALA A 580 11.63 -13.84 18.66
C ALA A 580 11.58 -14.89 19.77
N ASN A 581 10.44 -15.56 19.88
CA ASN A 581 10.26 -16.65 20.83
C ASN A 581 11.07 -17.88 20.41
N TYR A 582 11.66 -18.56 21.39
CA TYR A 582 12.22 -19.88 21.23
C TYR A 582 11.24 -20.92 21.78
N ILE A 583 10.82 -21.84 20.93
CA ILE A 583 9.75 -22.79 21.18
C ILE A 583 10.29 -24.19 20.96
N GLU A 584 10.00 -25.11 21.88
CA GLU A 584 10.21 -26.55 21.73
C GLU A 584 8.87 -27.27 21.59
N ASP A 585 8.85 -28.41 20.89
CA ASP A 585 7.67 -29.26 20.68
C ASP A 585 6.43 -28.50 20.16
N GLU A 586 6.65 -27.40 19.37
CA GLU A 586 5.64 -26.54 18.73
C GLU A 586 4.83 -25.66 19.70
N GLU A 587 4.80 -25.94 21.01
CA GLU A 587 3.94 -25.29 22.01
C GLU A 587 4.70 -24.68 23.19
N ASP A 588 5.82 -25.28 23.59
CA ASP A 588 6.50 -24.90 24.82
C ASP A 588 7.42 -23.68 24.62
N LEU A 589 7.05 -22.55 25.22
CA LEU A 589 7.91 -21.37 25.24
C LEU A 589 9.10 -21.59 26.18
N VAL A 590 10.28 -21.81 25.62
CA VAL A 590 11.52 -22.00 26.37
C VAL A 590 12.18 -20.67 26.74
N GLY A 591 12.00 -19.65 25.90
CA GLY A 591 12.58 -18.32 26.12
C GLY A 591 12.54 -17.45 24.87
N GLU A 592 13.43 -16.46 24.82
CA GLU A 592 13.59 -15.58 23.65
C GLU A 592 14.98 -15.78 23.02
N ILE A 593 15.02 -15.74 21.69
CA ILE A 593 16.26 -15.70 20.92
C ILE A 593 16.44 -14.28 20.37
N ASN A 594 17.61 -13.71 20.67
CA ASN A 594 18.05 -12.46 20.07
C ASN A 594 19.10 -12.77 18.98
N ASN A 595 18.86 -12.29 17.77
CA ASN A 595 19.77 -12.43 16.63
C ASN A 595 20.17 -11.05 16.13
N THR A 596 21.46 -10.74 16.20
CA THR A 596 22.02 -9.49 15.72
C THR A 596 22.86 -9.72 14.47
N ASN A 597 22.72 -8.85 13.49
CA ASN A 597 23.51 -8.90 12.26
C ASN A 597 23.92 -7.49 11.82
N SER A 598 25.09 -7.40 11.19
CA SER A 598 25.54 -6.15 10.57
C SER A 598 26.29 -6.41 9.29
N TYR A 599 26.05 -5.56 8.29
CA TYR A 599 26.74 -5.65 7.00
C TYR A 599 26.87 -4.29 6.33
N THR A 600 27.83 -4.19 5.42
CA THR A 600 28.09 -2.98 4.64
C THR A 600 27.99 -3.29 3.16
N ASN A 601 27.22 -2.48 2.44
CA ASN A 601 27.07 -2.56 0.98
C ASN A 601 27.75 -1.37 0.31
N VAL A 602 28.49 -1.66 -0.76
CA VAL A 602 29.10 -0.69 -1.67
C VAL A 602 28.30 -0.72 -2.98
N LEU A 603 27.67 0.38 -3.33
CA LEU A 603 26.67 0.46 -4.39
C LEU A 603 27.09 1.50 -5.45
N PRO A 604 27.86 1.12 -6.48
CA PRO A 604 28.17 1.98 -7.59
C PRO A 604 26.96 2.14 -8.52
N SER A 605 26.82 3.33 -9.12
CA SER A 605 25.78 3.61 -10.12
C SER A 605 26.34 4.43 -11.27
N ILE A 606 25.92 4.12 -12.49
CA ILE A 606 26.21 4.91 -13.70
C ILE A 606 24.97 4.91 -14.61
N ALA A 607 24.63 6.06 -15.16
CA ALA A 607 23.50 6.23 -16.06
C ALA A 607 23.81 7.28 -17.14
#